data_0b5ce7d04d9f18ae60e2edf63e2f6735
#
_entry.id   0b5ce7d04d9f18ae60e2edf63e2f6735
#
_cell.length_a   1.000
_cell.length_b   1.000
_cell.length_c   1.000
_cell.angle_alpha   90.00
_cell.angle_beta   90.00
_cell.angle_gamma   90.00
#
_symmetry.space_group_name_H-M   'P 1'
#
loop_
_entity.id
_entity.type
_entity.pdbx_description
1 polymer ?
#
loop_
_entity_poly.entity_id
_entity_poly.type
_entity_poly.pdbx_seq_one_letter_code
_entity_poly.pdbx_strand_id
1 'polypeptide(L)'
;MKKHAQFHGSDLEEIEKIYHIPKEEIVCFGANVNPLGLSAQVKKQLSEHLDIITAYPDRKYSSLRQAIGQYCDIDPNYIVVGNGSTELISLLIQHRTPKSALLLGPTYSEYERELSLCGGKLSYY
;
A
#
# COMPACT_ATOMS: atom_id res chain seq x y z
N MET A 1 21.64 -7.26 -20.72
CA MET A 1 20.88 -6.16 -20.08
C MET A 1 20.96 -6.37 -18.57
N LYS A 2 21.57 -5.45 -17.83
CA LYS A 2 21.54 -5.49 -16.36
C LYS A 2 20.09 -5.25 -15.91
N LYS A 3 19.49 -6.22 -15.24
CA LYS A 3 18.22 -6.01 -14.53
C LYS A 3 18.48 -4.86 -13.55
N HIS A 4 17.94 -3.69 -13.81
CA HIS A 4 17.88 -2.65 -12.79
C HIS A 4 17.07 -3.23 -11.65
N ALA A 5 17.67 -3.30 -10.45
CA ALA A 5 16.93 -3.67 -9.26
C ALA A 5 15.79 -2.65 -9.12
N GLN A 6 14.55 -3.15 -9.22
CA GLN A 6 13.38 -2.32 -8.93
C GLN A 6 13.37 -2.15 -7.41
N PHE A 7 13.75 -0.98 -6.94
CA PHE A 7 13.59 -0.59 -5.54
C PHE A 7 12.52 0.50 -5.45
N HIS A 8 11.79 0.49 -4.35
CA HIS A 8 10.83 1.55 -4.08
C HIS A 8 11.57 2.86 -3.81
N GLY A 9 11.12 3.96 -4.40
CA GLY A 9 11.74 5.27 -4.19
C GLY A 9 11.71 5.79 -2.74
N SER A 10 11.07 5.05 -1.83
CA SER A 10 11.06 5.28 -0.39
C SER A 10 12.08 4.44 0.39
N ASP A 11 12.84 3.58 -0.29
CA ASP A 11 13.90 2.78 0.35
C ASP A 11 15.18 3.61 0.49
N LEU A 12 15.16 4.51 1.48
CA LEU A 12 16.27 5.45 1.71
C LEU A 12 17.57 4.72 2.11
N GLU A 13 17.47 3.61 2.80
CA GLU A 13 18.61 2.77 3.18
C GLU A 13 19.34 2.19 1.96
N GLU A 14 18.59 1.78 0.95
CA GLU A 14 19.19 1.27 -0.29
C GLU A 14 19.80 2.40 -1.13
N ILE A 15 19.15 3.56 -1.19
CA ILE A 15 19.67 4.75 -1.86
C ILE A 15 20.97 5.22 -1.18
N GLU A 16 21.02 5.27 0.14
CA GLU A 16 22.22 5.60 0.90
C GLU A 16 23.39 4.69 0.52
N LYS A 17 23.17 3.36 0.44
CA LYS A 17 24.20 2.39 0.04
C LYS A 17 24.68 2.58 -1.40
N ILE A 18 23.77 2.85 -2.33
CA ILE A 18 24.10 2.98 -3.76
C ILE A 18 24.85 4.28 -4.05
N TYR A 19 24.39 5.38 -3.45
CA TYR A 19 24.88 6.72 -3.79
C TYR A 19 25.84 7.30 -2.74
N HIS A 20 26.02 6.63 -1.59
CA HIS A 20 26.86 7.09 -0.48
C HIS A 20 26.46 8.47 0.05
N ILE A 21 25.17 8.78 0.02
CA ILE A 21 24.59 10.00 0.56
C ILE A 21 23.85 9.63 1.85
N PRO A 22 24.14 10.26 3.00
CA PRO A 22 23.42 10.01 4.24
C PRO A 22 21.91 10.18 4.04
N LYS A 23 21.10 9.25 4.55
CA LYS A 23 19.64 9.27 4.35
C LYS A 23 18.97 10.54 4.89
N GLU A 24 19.58 11.18 5.90
CA GLU A 24 19.14 12.45 6.47
C GLU A 24 19.28 13.62 5.50
N GLU A 25 20.17 13.51 4.51
CA GLU A 25 20.40 14.51 3.45
C GLU A 25 19.54 14.29 2.21
N ILE A 26 18.83 13.14 2.14
CA ILE A 26 18.00 12.78 0.99
C ILE A 26 16.63 13.44 1.09
N VAL A 27 16.29 14.27 0.11
CA VAL A 27 14.93 14.79 -0.04
C VAL A 27 14.10 13.79 -0.86
N CYS A 28 13.20 13.08 -0.17
CA CYS A 28 12.41 12.01 -0.78
C CYS A 28 11.18 12.53 -1.53
N PHE A 29 11.17 12.39 -2.85
CA PHE A 29 9.99 12.62 -3.71
C PHE A 29 9.34 11.31 -4.18
N GLY A 30 9.84 10.17 -3.72
CA GLY A 30 9.44 8.84 -4.19
C GLY A 30 8.25 8.22 -3.45
N ALA A 31 7.80 8.81 -2.35
CA ALA A 31 6.68 8.30 -1.56
C ALA A 31 5.67 9.40 -1.23
N ASN A 32 4.38 9.06 -1.32
CA ASN A 32 3.29 9.96 -0.93
C ASN A 32 3.10 9.97 0.60
N VAL A 33 4.12 10.45 1.31
CA VAL A 33 4.09 10.61 2.76
C VAL A 33 3.75 12.05 3.10
N ASN A 34 2.80 12.25 4.02
CA ASN A 34 2.47 13.59 4.48
C ASN A 34 3.63 14.20 5.27
N PRO A 35 4.32 15.25 4.75
CA PRO A 35 5.47 15.85 5.42
C PRO A 35 5.12 16.52 6.76
N LEU A 36 3.84 16.85 6.98
CA LEU A 36 3.35 17.40 8.24
C LEU A 36 3.11 16.33 9.30
N GLY A 37 3.22 15.06 8.92
CA GLY A 37 2.96 13.91 9.79
C GLY A 37 1.49 13.78 10.20
N LEU A 38 1.26 13.12 11.33
CA LEU A 38 -0.09 12.92 11.87
C LEU A 38 -0.59 14.21 12.56
N SER A 39 -1.88 14.52 12.38
CA SER A 39 -2.53 15.61 13.10
C SER A 39 -2.52 15.36 14.62
N ALA A 40 -2.54 16.44 15.40
CA ALA A 40 -2.58 16.33 16.87
C ALA A 40 -3.80 15.53 17.35
N GLN A 41 -4.94 15.68 16.68
CA GLN A 41 -6.16 14.94 17.02
C GLN A 41 -5.99 13.43 16.80
N VAL A 42 -5.38 13.00 15.68
CA VAL A 42 -5.12 11.58 15.41
C VAL A 42 -4.13 11.02 16.43
N LYS A 43 -3.05 11.75 16.74
CA LYS A 43 -2.07 11.34 17.76
C LYS A 43 -2.74 11.12 19.12
N LYS A 44 -3.62 12.07 19.53
CA LYS A 44 -4.39 11.97 20.77
C LYS A 44 -5.27 10.73 20.77
N GLN A 45 -6.08 10.50 19.72
CA GLN A 45 -6.96 9.35 19.62
C GLN A 45 -6.19 8.02 19.68
N LEU A 46 -5.06 7.91 19.00
CA LEU A 46 -4.21 6.73 19.05
C LEU A 46 -3.68 6.47 20.48
N SER A 47 -3.19 7.51 21.17
CA SER A 47 -2.64 7.36 22.53
C SER A 47 -3.71 7.00 23.57
N GLU A 48 -4.92 7.52 23.41
CA GLU A 48 -6.05 7.25 24.33
C GLU A 48 -6.67 5.85 24.13
N HIS A 49 -6.40 5.19 22.99
CA HIS A 49 -7.00 3.90 22.64
C HIS A 49 -5.96 2.80 22.39
N LEU A 50 -4.75 2.96 22.93
CA LEU A 50 -3.70 1.94 22.74
C LEU A 50 -4.06 0.56 23.27
N ASP A 51 -4.89 0.49 24.30
CA ASP A 51 -5.32 -0.78 24.89
C ASP A 51 -6.10 -1.68 23.92
N ILE A 52 -6.62 -1.11 22.82
CA ILE A 52 -7.31 -1.90 21.79
C ILE A 52 -6.41 -2.97 21.14
N ILE A 53 -5.08 -2.78 21.16
CA ILE A 53 -4.11 -3.75 20.62
C ILE A 53 -4.08 -5.06 21.42
N THR A 54 -4.57 -5.07 22.65
CA THR A 54 -4.67 -6.26 23.49
C THR A 54 -5.91 -7.09 23.23
N ALA A 55 -6.90 -6.52 22.51
CA ALA A 55 -8.13 -7.19 22.18
C ALA A 55 -8.02 -7.94 20.85
N TYR A 56 -8.75 -9.07 20.74
CA TYR A 56 -8.85 -9.77 19.47
C TYR A 56 -9.65 -8.91 18.47
N PRO A 57 -9.14 -8.68 17.24
CA PRO A 57 -9.80 -7.80 16.30
C PRO A 57 -11.12 -8.37 15.76
N ASP A 58 -12.05 -7.47 15.40
CA ASP A 58 -13.26 -7.84 14.67
C ASP A 58 -12.90 -8.36 13.27
N ARG A 59 -13.12 -9.66 13.05
CA ARG A 59 -12.82 -10.34 11.76
C ARG A 59 -13.60 -9.79 10.57
N LYS A 60 -14.73 -9.15 10.80
CA LYS A 60 -15.61 -8.59 9.77
C LYS A 60 -15.32 -7.11 9.51
N TYR A 61 -14.51 -6.49 10.35
CA TYR A 61 -14.22 -5.05 10.29
C TYR A 61 -15.49 -4.20 10.24
N SER A 62 -16.53 -4.58 10.98
CA SER A 62 -17.89 -4.04 10.85
C SER A 62 -17.93 -2.53 11.09
N SER A 63 -17.32 -2.07 12.18
CA SER A 63 -17.27 -0.65 12.53
C SER A 63 -16.43 0.17 11.54
N LEU A 64 -15.30 -0.37 11.10
CA LEU A 64 -14.44 0.28 10.11
C LEU A 64 -15.14 0.41 8.75
N ARG A 65 -15.78 -0.67 8.29
CA ARG A 65 -16.53 -0.66 7.02
C ARG A 65 -17.70 0.33 7.07
N GLN A 66 -18.41 0.44 8.21
CA GLN A 66 -19.45 1.44 8.40
C GLN A 66 -18.89 2.86 8.33
N ALA A 67 -17.78 3.14 9.02
CA ALA A 67 -17.15 4.45 9.00
C ALA A 67 -16.68 4.86 7.59
N ILE A 68 -16.07 3.91 6.85
CA ILE A 68 -15.67 4.13 5.45
C ILE A 68 -16.92 4.35 4.57
N GLY A 69 -17.96 3.54 4.77
CA GLY A 69 -19.22 3.67 4.02
C GLY A 69 -19.86 5.04 4.19
N GLN A 70 -19.90 5.56 5.41
CA GLN A 70 -20.37 6.91 5.70
C GLN A 70 -19.49 7.99 5.05
N TYR A 71 -18.19 7.81 5.09
CA TYR A 71 -17.24 8.76 4.50
C TYR A 71 -17.32 8.81 2.96
N CYS A 72 -17.50 7.64 2.33
CA CYS A 72 -17.50 7.51 0.88
C CYS A 72 -18.92 7.53 0.25
N ASP A 73 -19.98 7.59 1.07
CA ASP A 73 -21.37 7.44 0.65
C ASP A 73 -21.62 6.13 -0.13
N ILE A 74 -21.12 5.03 0.43
CA ILE A 74 -21.21 3.68 -0.16
C ILE A 74 -21.74 2.70 0.88
N ASP A 75 -22.56 1.74 0.46
CA ASP A 75 -23.01 0.64 1.33
C ASP A 75 -21.79 -0.13 1.86
N PRO A 76 -21.65 -0.29 3.19
CA PRO A 76 -20.55 -1.06 3.81
C PRO A 76 -20.37 -2.48 3.27
N ASN A 77 -21.40 -3.08 2.67
CA ASN A 77 -21.32 -4.41 2.06
C ASN A 77 -20.44 -4.47 0.81
N TYR A 78 -20.23 -3.34 0.15
CA TYR A 78 -19.32 -3.23 -1.01
C TYR A 78 -17.90 -2.80 -0.64
N ILE A 79 -17.58 -2.73 0.65
CA ILE A 79 -16.26 -2.30 1.12
C ILE A 79 -15.44 -3.51 1.55
N VAL A 80 -14.27 -3.64 0.98
CA VAL A 80 -13.21 -4.57 1.41
C VAL A 80 -12.08 -3.75 2.03
N VAL A 81 -11.63 -4.17 3.21
CA VAL A 81 -10.52 -3.52 3.91
C VAL A 81 -9.28 -4.41 3.90
N GLY A 82 -8.12 -3.79 3.92
CA GLY A 82 -6.83 -4.47 3.95
C GLY A 82 -5.74 -3.57 4.50
N ASN A 83 -4.57 -4.13 4.72
CA ASN A 83 -3.39 -3.40 5.20
C ASN A 83 -2.70 -2.66 4.03
N GLY A 84 -3.32 -1.58 3.61
CA GLY A 84 -2.92 -0.79 2.46
C GLY A 84 -3.38 -1.36 1.11
N SER A 85 -3.14 -0.57 0.06
CA SER A 85 -3.54 -0.94 -1.30
C SER A 85 -2.79 -2.15 -1.85
N THR A 86 -1.56 -2.39 -1.41
CA THR A 86 -0.75 -3.54 -1.85
C THR A 86 -1.42 -4.86 -1.50
N GLU A 87 -1.91 -5.02 -0.26
CA GLU A 87 -2.65 -6.23 0.13
C GLU A 87 -3.92 -6.40 -0.70
N LEU A 88 -4.68 -5.33 -0.91
CA LEU A 88 -5.91 -5.39 -1.70
C LEU A 88 -5.66 -5.75 -3.16
N ILE A 89 -4.59 -5.22 -3.77
CA ILE A 89 -4.15 -5.58 -5.11
C ILE A 89 -3.78 -7.07 -5.17
N SER A 90 -2.99 -7.54 -4.21
CA SER A 90 -2.58 -8.94 -4.11
C SER A 90 -3.80 -9.87 -4.00
N LEU A 91 -4.72 -9.58 -3.07
CA LEU A 91 -5.94 -10.36 -2.88
C LEU A 91 -6.83 -10.40 -4.14
N LEU A 92 -6.99 -9.26 -4.82
CA LEU A 92 -7.77 -9.17 -6.06
C LEU A 92 -7.15 -10.03 -7.16
N ILE A 93 -5.83 -9.93 -7.35
CA ILE A 93 -5.12 -10.68 -8.39
C ILE A 93 -5.15 -12.19 -8.09
N GLN A 94 -4.90 -12.58 -6.84
CA GLN A 94 -4.98 -13.98 -6.42
C GLN A 94 -6.38 -14.56 -6.58
N HIS A 95 -7.41 -13.79 -6.25
CA HIS A 95 -8.80 -14.22 -6.42
C HIS A 95 -9.18 -14.38 -7.90
N ARG A 96 -8.71 -13.48 -8.76
CA ARG A 96 -9.03 -13.51 -10.20
C ARG A 96 -8.14 -14.43 -11.02
N THR A 97 -6.91 -14.70 -10.56
CA THR A 97 -5.91 -15.53 -11.26
C THR A 97 -5.85 -15.26 -12.78
N PRO A 98 -5.61 -14.01 -13.21
CA PRO A 98 -5.68 -13.65 -14.60
C PRO A 98 -4.58 -14.34 -15.42
N LYS A 99 -4.93 -14.92 -16.57
CA LYS A 99 -3.96 -15.54 -17.48
C LYS A 99 -3.16 -14.51 -18.28
N SER A 100 -3.71 -13.32 -18.45
CA SER A 100 -3.06 -12.18 -19.11
C SER A 100 -3.55 -10.86 -18.53
N ALA A 101 -2.67 -9.86 -18.52
CA ALA A 101 -2.98 -8.52 -18.07
C ALA A 101 -2.29 -7.48 -18.95
N LEU A 102 -2.97 -6.35 -19.13
CA LEU A 102 -2.43 -5.16 -19.78
C LEU A 102 -2.22 -4.10 -18.70
N LEU A 103 -1.01 -3.58 -18.61
CA LEU A 103 -0.65 -2.49 -17.71
C LEU A 103 -0.43 -1.21 -18.51
N LEU A 104 -1.01 -0.11 -18.01
CA LEU A 104 -0.69 1.23 -18.51
C LEU A 104 0.57 1.72 -17.79
N GLY A 105 1.66 1.89 -18.51
CA GLY A 105 2.93 2.33 -17.94
C GLY A 105 3.22 3.82 -18.17
N PRO A 106 4.01 4.46 -17.31
CA PRO A 106 4.51 3.95 -16.02
C PRO A 106 3.41 3.90 -14.94
N THR A 107 3.44 2.86 -14.10
CA THR A 107 2.45 2.65 -13.03
C THR A 107 3.09 2.06 -11.77
N TYR A 108 2.29 1.87 -10.73
CA TYR A 108 2.73 1.30 -9.46
C TYR A 108 3.26 -0.12 -9.65
N SER A 109 4.49 -0.36 -9.22
CA SER A 109 5.24 -1.61 -9.44
C SER A 109 4.57 -2.86 -8.87
N GLU A 110 3.72 -2.72 -7.85
CA GLU A 110 3.04 -3.85 -7.23
C GLU A 110 2.05 -4.55 -8.17
N TYR A 111 1.48 -3.85 -9.16
CA TYR A 111 0.66 -4.51 -10.17
C TYR A 111 1.46 -5.55 -10.97
N GLU A 112 2.63 -5.14 -11.47
CA GLU A 112 3.52 -6.05 -12.21
C GLU A 112 3.99 -7.20 -11.34
N ARG A 113 4.41 -6.89 -10.11
CA ARG A 113 4.90 -7.88 -9.14
C ARG A 113 3.86 -8.96 -8.87
N GLU A 114 2.67 -8.57 -8.47
CA GLU A 114 1.61 -9.52 -8.08
C GLU A 114 1.10 -10.34 -9.28
N LEU A 115 0.95 -9.72 -10.44
CA LEU A 115 0.59 -10.41 -11.67
C LEU A 115 1.65 -11.42 -12.11
N SER A 116 2.93 -11.09 -11.97
CA SER A 116 4.05 -11.99 -12.27
C SER A 116 4.07 -13.21 -11.33
N LEU A 117 3.75 -13.01 -10.04
CA LEU A 117 3.65 -14.09 -9.07
C LEU A 117 2.53 -15.09 -9.41
N CYS A 118 1.45 -14.61 -10.00
CA CYS A 118 0.36 -15.49 -10.48
C CYS A 118 0.64 -16.18 -11.82
N GLY A 119 1.79 -15.93 -12.43
CA GLY A 119 2.17 -16.53 -13.71
C GLY A 119 1.39 -16.01 -14.92
N GLY A 120 0.74 -14.87 -14.80
CA GLY A 120 0.02 -14.22 -15.90
C GLY A 120 0.97 -13.61 -16.93
N LYS A 121 0.56 -13.63 -18.21
CA LYS A 121 1.30 -12.96 -19.28
C LYS A 121 1.06 -11.44 -19.19
N LEU A 122 2.14 -10.66 -19.10
CA LEU A 122 2.06 -9.20 -19.02
C LEU A 122 2.28 -8.54 -20.38
N SER A 123 1.54 -7.49 -20.63
CA SER A 123 1.72 -6.58 -21.74
C SER A 123 1.63 -5.14 -21.22
N TYR A 124 2.34 -4.22 -21.88
CA TYR A 124 2.34 -2.81 -21.50
C TYR A 124 1.82 -1.98 -22.66
N TYR A 125 1.15 -0.88 -22.30
CA TYR A 125 0.71 0.15 -23.23
C TYR A 125 1.40 1.48 -22.88
#